data_927755b6702e6dcc5be5508c2e4b5fa6
#
_entry.id   927755b6702e6dcc5be5508c2e4b5fa6
#
_cell.length_a   1.000
_cell.length_b   1.000
_cell.length_c   1.000
_cell.angle_alpha   90.00
_cell.angle_beta   90.00
_cell.angle_gamma   90.00
#
_symmetry.space_group_name_H-M   'P 1'
#
loop_
_entity.id
_entity.type
_entity.pdbx_description
1 polymer ?
#
loop_
_entity_poly.entity_id
_entity_poly.type
_entity_poly.pdbx_seq_one_letter_code
_entity_poly.pdbx_strand_id
1 'polypeptide(L)'
;MIFLLSLHQLENNELKMPKFYDKVNVLRKPEWLKIRLQSNEESAEVERIVKEHSLHTICSSGLCPNKAECWRRRTATFMILGEVCTRGCKFCATQTGKPLAPDHSEPEKVAESVRLMGLRHVVVTSVTRDDLPDGGAAHWARVVEAIRKENPDATIELLIPDLDAREDLIEVVLASKPDIVGHNIETVERLTPLVRSRAKYRTSLRTLEIISRSGAVAKSGLMVGLGESDDEVLQTLRDLREVGVEIVTLGQ
;
A
#
# COMPACT_ATOMS: atom_id res chain seq x y z
N MET A 1 11.17 3.30 -1.00
CA MET A 1 12.16 4.23 -0.40
C MET A 1 11.56 4.74 0.89
N ILE A 2 12.05 4.29 2.00
CA ILE A 2 11.62 4.73 3.33
C ILE A 2 12.43 5.97 3.64
N PHE A 3 11.79 7.12 3.84
CA PHE A 3 12.47 8.37 4.15
C PHE A 3 12.79 8.43 5.64
N LEU A 4 14.08 8.63 5.97
CA LEU A 4 14.53 8.99 7.31
C LEU A 4 14.25 10.48 7.54
N LEU A 5 13.29 10.79 8.40
CA LEU A 5 13.08 12.13 8.92
C LEU A 5 13.90 12.29 10.22
N SER A 6 14.72 13.33 10.31
CA SER A 6 15.50 13.67 11.51
C SER A 6 14.58 14.22 12.60
N LEU A 7 14.77 13.75 13.84
CA LEU A 7 14.00 14.10 15.04
C LEU A 7 13.98 15.61 15.41
N HIS A 8 14.88 16.42 14.85
CA HIS A 8 15.02 17.85 15.22
C HIS A 8 13.99 18.78 14.55
N GLN A 9 13.14 18.27 13.64
CA GLN A 9 12.22 19.10 12.87
C GLN A 9 10.77 19.09 13.38
N LEU A 10 10.49 18.32 14.43
CA LEU A 10 9.14 18.21 14.99
C LEU A 10 8.74 19.39 15.91
N GLU A 11 9.71 20.16 16.40
CA GLU A 11 9.46 21.27 17.35
C GLU A 11 8.86 22.53 16.70
N ASN A 12 8.93 22.70 15.38
CA ASN A 12 8.56 23.95 14.69
C ASN A 12 7.37 23.85 13.72
N ASN A 13 6.46 22.88 13.86
CA ASN A 13 5.23 22.76 13.04
C ASN A 13 5.40 22.82 11.50
N GLU A 14 6.62 22.82 10.98
CA GLU A 14 6.94 22.76 9.56
C GLU A 14 7.75 21.50 9.27
N LEU A 15 7.07 20.42 8.83
CA LEU A 15 7.73 19.29 8.20
C LEU A 15 8.25 19.72 6.83
N LYS A 16 9.33 20.47 6.79
CA LYS A 16 10.10 20.69 5.55
C LYS A 16 10.93 19.45 5.28
N MET A 17 10.73 18.84 4.11
CA MET A 17 11.63 17.78 3.62
C MET A 17 13.08 18.28 3.71
N PRO A 18 13.99 17.59 4.40
CA PRO A 18 15.38 18.02 4.49
C PRO A 18 15.98 18.03 3.08
N LYS A 19 16.67 19.15 2.74
CA LYS A 19 17.53 19.15 1.58
C LYS A 19 18.64 18.12 1.82
N PHE A 20 18.81 17.21 0.90
CA PHE A 20 19.56 15.95 0.98
C PHE A 20 21.08 16.08 1.23
N TYR A 21 21.63 17.23 1.64
CA TYR A 21 23.06 17.51 1.68
C TYR A 21 23.59 18.21 2.93
N ASP A 22 22.94 18.12 4.07
CA ASP A 22 23.66 18.45 5.30
C ASP A 22 24.40 17.20 5.79
N LYS A 23 25.70 17.36 6.10
CA LYS A 23 26.65 16.30 6.53
C LYS A 23 26.21 15.65 7.84
N VAL A 24 25.13 14.89 7.79
CA VAL A 24 24.78 13.97 8.87
C VAL A 24 25.68 12.75 8.72
N ASN A 25 26.23 12.27 9.82
CA ASN A 25 26.97 11.02 9.90
C ASN A 25 26.03 9.87 9.53
N VAL A 26 25.88 9.62 8.23
CA VAL A 26 25.02 8.55 7.73
C VAL A 26 25.69 7.22 8.11
N LEU A 27 25.14 6.56 9.12
CA LEU A 27 25.54 5.21 9.47
C LEU A 27 25.46 4.33 8.22
N ARG A 28 26.53 3.56 7.95
CA ARG A 28 26.52 2.63 6.83
C ARG A 28 25.43 1.60 7.03
N LYS A 29 24.61 1.38 6.00
CA LYS A 29 23.59 0.31 6.02
C LYS A 29 24.26 -1.03 6.34
N PRO A 30 23.72 -1.83 7.27
CA PRO A 30 24.21 -3.17 7.54
C PRO A 30 24.13 -4.05 6.28
N GLU A 31 24.92 -5.10 6.20
CA GLU A 31 25.03 -5.96 5.01
C GLU A 31 23.67 -6.54 4.57
N TRP A 32 22.81 -6.89 5.52
CA TRP A 32 21.47 -7.45 5.24
C TRP A 32 20.48 -6.43 4.63
N LEU A 33 20.77 -5.12 4.71
CA LEU A 33 20.01 -4.05 4.04
C LEU A 33 20.60 -3.66 2.68
N LYS A 34 21.68 -4.29 2.25
CA LYS A 34 22.28 -4.01 0.94
C LYS A 34 21.56 -4.79 -0.14
N ILE A 35 20.96 -4.08 -1.08
CA ILE A 35 20.32 -4.68 -2.25
C ILE A 35 21.34 -4.75 -3.38
N ARG A 36 21.50 -5.91 -3.99
CA ARG A 36 22.28 -6.07 -5.23
C ARG A 36 21.42 -5.60 -6.39
N LEU A 37 21.79 -4.48 -7.00
CA LEU A 37 21.18 -4.01 -8.24
C LEU A 37 21.61 -4.96 -9.37
N GLN A 38 20.80 -5.95 -9.69
CA GLN A 38 20.97 -6.78 -10.87
C GLN A 38 19.84 -6.44 -11.82
N SER A 39 20.18 -5.84 -12.97
CA SER A 39 19.29 -5.81 -14.12
C SER A 39 19.29 -7.21 -14.74
N ASN A 40 18.13 -7.83 -14.85
CA ASN A 40 17.97 -9.09 -15.55
C ASN A 40 16.86 -8.99 -16.59
N GLU A 41 16.86 -9.91 -17.54
CA GLU A 41 15.90 -9.99 -18.65
C GLU A 41 14.44 -10.06 -18.14
N GLU A 42 14.22 -10.80 -17.04
CA GLU A 42 12.90 -10.95 -16.42
C GLU A 42 12.29 -9.62 -15.92
N SER A 43 13.11 -8.76 -15.29
CA SER A 43 12.65 -7.42 -14.88
C SER A 43 12.30 -6.52 -16.08
N ALA A 44 13.08 -6.64 -17.18
CA ALA A 44 12.84 -5.87 -18.39
C ALA A 44 11.56 -6.33 -19.10
N GLU A 45 11.29 -7.63 -19.11
CA GLU A 45 10.05 -8.19 -19.65
C GLU A 45 8.82 -7.67 -18.89
N VAL A 46 8.86 -7.72 -17.56
CA VAL A 46 7.78 -7.19 -16.71
C VAL A 46 7.57 -5.70 -16.96
N GLU A 47 8.64 -4.91 -17.09
CA GLU A 47 8.54 -3.48 -17.38
C GLU A 47 7.89 -3.22 -18.75
N ARG A 48 8.19 -4.06 -19.75
CA ARG A 48 7.55 -3.98 -21.07
C ARG A 48 6.05 -4.24 -20.97
N ILE A 49 5.62 -5.32 -20.29
CA ILE A 49 4.21 -5.68 -20.10
C ILE A 49 3.45 -4.52 -19.42
N VAL A 50 4.00 -3.98 -18.34
CA VAL A 50 3.39 -2.85 -17.61
C VAL A 50 3.20 -1.63 -18.52
N LYS A 51 4.16 -1.33 -19.39
CA LYS A 51 4.06 -0.21 -20.34
C LYS A 51 3.06 -0.48 -21.46
N GLU A 52 3.09 -1.66 -22.06
CA GLU A 52 2.20 -2.05 -23.19
C GLU A 52 0.72 -1.99 -22.78
N HIS A 53 0.40 -2.36 -21.52
CA HIS A 53 -0.96 -2.33 -20.99
C HIS A 53 -1.35 -1.02 -20.30
N SER A 54 -0.47 0.00 -20.33
CA SER A 54 -0.69 1.29 -19.65
C SER A 54 -1.08 1.14 -18.18
N LEU A 55 -0.42 0.20 -17.49
CA LEU A 55 -0.70 -0.09 -16.09
C LEU A 55 0.15 0.75 -15.14
N HIS A 56 -0.46 1.10 -14.03
CA HIS A 56 0.20 1.78 -12.94
C HIS A 56 0.66 0.79 -11.87
N THR A 57 1.96 0.74 -11.61
CA THR A 57 2.50 -0.06 -10.51
C THR A 57 3.14 0.85 -9.48
N ILE A 58 2.82 0.63 -8.20
CA ILE A 58 3.50 1.34 -7.11
C ILE A 58 5.00 1.02 -7.07
N CYS A 59 5.40 -0.13 -7.63
CA CYS A 59 6.80 -0.49 -7.79
C CYS A 59 7.59 0.51 -8.65
N SER A 60 6.94 1.11 -9.65
CA SER A 60 7.54 2.12 -10.54
C SER A 60 7.30 3.54 -10.04
N SER A 61 6.05 3.93 -9.74
CA SER A 61 5.70 5.27 -9.28
C SER A 61 6.27 5.61 -7.89
N GLY A 62 6.36 4.62 -7.00
CA GLY A 62 6.94 4.75 -5.67
C GLY A 62 8.47 4.59 -5.63
N LEU A 63 9.15 4.46 -6.78
CA LEU A 63 10.61 4.25 -6.87
C LEU A 63 11.11 3.14 -5.92
N CYS A 64 10.37 2.03 -5.85
CA CYS A 64 10.62 0.96 -4.89
C CYS A 64 12.00 0.31 -5.11
N PRO A 65 12.89 0.30 -4.11
CA PRO A 65 14.23 -0.29 -4.26
C PRO A 65 14.18 -1.80 -4.45
N ASN A 66 13.10 -2.47 -4.07
CA ASN A 66 12.93 -3.91 -4.15
C ASN A 66 12.30 -4.36 -5.48
N LYS A 67 11.97 -3.42 -6.40
CA LYS A 67 11.28 -3.68 -7.67
C LYS A 67 11.88 -4.87 -8.41
N ALA A 68 13.19 -4.87 -8.67
CA ALA A 68 13.86 -5.91 -9.42
C ALA A 68 13.80 -7.30 -8.75
N GLU A 69 13.91 -7.35 -7.42
CA GLU A 69 13.82 -8.59 -6.67
C GLU A 69 12.39 -9.17 -6.67
N CYS A 70 11.39 -8.30 -6.41
CA CYS A 70 9.97 -8.70 -6.40
C CYS A 70 9.55 -9.23 -7.77
N TRP A 71 9.90 -8.53 -8.84
CA TRP A 71 9.55 -8.92 -10.21
C TRP A 71 10.21 -10.25 -10.62
N ARG A 72 11.46 -10.48 -10.21
CA ARG A 72 12.11 -11.78 -10.38
C ARG A 72 11.40 -12.92 -9.62
N ARG A 73 10.83 -12.63 -8.44
CA ARG A 73 10.03 -13.58 -7.65
C ARG A 73 8.60 -13.74 -8.14
N ARG A 74 8.25 -13.14 -9.29
CA ARG A 74 6.89 -13.13 -9.83
C ARG A 74 5.86 -12.56 -8.85
N THR A 75 6.25 -11.44 -8.22
CA THR A 75 5.40 -10.65 -7.33
C THR A 75 5.40 -9.21 -7.83
N ALA A 76 4.23 -8.63 -8.04
CA ALA A 76 4.08 -7.22 -8.40
C ALA A 76 2.93 -6.57 -7.62
N THR A 77 3.01 -5.25 -7.46
CA THR A 77 1.96 -4.45 -6.83
C THR A 77 1.37 -3.51 -7.87
N PHE A 78 0.12 -3.75 -8.24
CA PHE A 78 -0.65 -2.87 -9.12
C PHE A 78 -1.35 -1.79 -8.31
N MET A 79 -1.39 -0.58 -8.87
CA MET A 79 -2.14 0.53 -8.31
C MET A 79 -3.32 0.82 -9.24
N ILE A 80 -4.54 0.66 -8.73
CA ILE A 80 -5.79 0.83 -9.47
C ILE A 80 -6.47 2.16 -9.14
N LEU A 81 -7.53 2.49 -9.88
CA LEU A 81 -8.32 3.72 -9.74
C LEU A 81 -7.56 5.00 -10.11
N GLY A 82 -6.46 4.86 -10.88
CA GLY A 82 -5.67 5.96 -11.42
C GLY A 82 -4.44 6.33 -10.60
N GLU A 83 -3.88 7.52 -10.85
CA GLU A 83 -2.61 8.00 -10.28
C GLU A 83 -2.76 9.15 -9.30
N VAL A 84 -3.95 9.77 -9.24
CA VAL A 84 -4.22 10.95 -8.41
C VAL A 84 -5.07 10.55 -7.21
N CYS A 85 -4.58 10.81 -6.01
CA CYS A 85 -5.26 10.50 -4.76
C CYS A 85 -6.05 11.71 -4.26
N THR A 86 -7.23 11.49 -3.68
CA THR A 86 -8.01 12.55 -3.00
C THR A 86 -7.42 12.96 -1.66
N ARG A 87 -6.47 12.17 -1.12
CA ARG A 87 -5.80 12.41 0.16
C ARG A 87 -4.31 12.69 -0.02
N GLY A 88 -3.78 13.63 0.78
CA GLY A 88 -2.37 14.05 0.76
C GLY A 88 -1.63 13.64 2.04
N CYS A 89 -1.40 12.35 2.25
CA CYS A 89 -0.60 11.86 3.39
C CYS A 89 0.86 12.27 3.22
N LYS A 90 1.51 12.78 4.28
CA LYS A 90 2.85 13.39 4.21
C LYS A 90 3.98 12.44 3.82
N PHE A 91 3.79 11.14 4.01
CA PHE A 91 4.75 10.10 3.66
C PHE A 91 4.56 9.54 2.24
N CYS A 92 3.44 9.88 1.58
CA CYS A 92 3.07 9.28 0.31
C CYS A 92 3.59 10.11 -0.88
N ALA A 93 4.21 9.45 -1.85
CA ALA A 93 4.70 10.10 -3.07
C ALA A 93 3.62 10.25 -4.15
N THR A 94 2.41 9.71 -3.93
CA THR A 94 1.30 9.77 -4.87
C THR A 94 0.81 11.21 -5.02
N GLN A 95 0.56 11.63 -6.25
CA GLN A 95 0.03 12.95 -6.55
C GLN A 95 -1.34 13.15 -5.90
N THR A 96 -1.52 14.29 -5.22
CA THR A 96 -2.80 14.67 -4.61
C THR A 96 -3.57 15.62 -5.52
N GLY A 97 -4.88 15.40 -5.66
CA GLY A 97 -5.70 16.28 -6.49
C GLY A 97 -7.08 15.70 -6.79
N LYS A 98 -7.66 16.14 -7.90
CA LYS A 98 -8.94 15.65 -8.40
C LYS A 98 -8.67 14.53 -9.43
N PRO A 99 -9.02 13.26 -9.12
CA PRO A 99 -8.83 12.16 -10.05
C PRO A 99 -9.75 12.23 -11.27
N LEU A 100 -9.33 11.57 -12.34
CA LEU A 100 -10.20 11.30 -13.49
C LEU A 100 -11.22 10.20 -13.16
N ALA A 101 -12.21 10.00 -14.03
CA ALA A 101 -13.13 8.87 -13.93
C ALA A 101 -12.36 7.54 -13.94
N PRO A 102 -12.80 6.51 -13.18
CA PRO A 102 -12.18 5.20 -13.24
C PRO A 102 -12.22 4.60 -14.65
N ASP A 103 -11.14 3.96 -15.07
CA ASP A 103 -11.11 3.20 -16.32
C ASP A 103 -11.86 1.89 -16.13
N HIS A 104 -12.96 1.73 -16.84
CA HIS A 104 -13.79 0.51 -16.77
C HIS A 104 -13.09 -0.74 -17.32
N SER A 105 -12.04 -0.59 -18.12
CA SER A 105 -11.23 -1.69 -18.67
C SER A 105 -10.01 -2.06 -17.82
N GLU A 106 -9.76 -1.33 -16.72
CA GLU A 106 -8.63 -1.58 -15.82
C GLU A 106 -8.66 -2.99 -15.19
N PRO A 107 -9.81 -3.54 -14.74
CA PRO A 107 -9.86 -4.90 -14.19
C PRO A 107 -9.32 -5.97 -15.14
N GLU A 108 -9.74 -5.96 -16.40
CA GLU A 108 -9.30 -6.91 -17.42
C GLU A 108 -7.82 -6.73 -17.77
N LYS A 109 -7.34 -5.50 -17.87
CA LYS A 109 -5.92 -5.19 -18.12
C LYS A 109 -5.03 -5.69 -16.98
N VAL A 110 -5.45 -5.51 -15.73
CA VAL A 110 -4.72 -6.02 -14.56
C VAL A 110 -4.68 -7.55 -14.60
N ALA A 111 -5.82 -8.22 -14.84
CA ALA A 111 -5.90 -9.68 -14.88
C ALA A 111 -5.02 -10.26 -16.00
N GLU A 112 -5.05 -9.68 -17.20
CA GLU A 112 -4.20 -10.07 -18.30
C GLU A 112 -2.72 -9.88 -17.98
N SER A 113 -2.35 -8.79 -17.32
CA SER A 113 -0.97 -8.54 -16.94
C SER A 113 -0.46 -9.51 -15.89
N VAL A 114 -1.29 -9.86 -14.91
CA VAL A 114 -0.99 -10.93 -13.93
C VAL A 114 -0.68 -12.24 -14.66
N ARG A 115 -1.48 -12.59 -15.67
CA ARG A 115 -1.29 -13.79 -16.49
C ARG A 115 -0.01 -13.74 -17.32
N LEU A 116 0.22 -12.63 -18.04
CA LEU A 116 1.41 -12.47 -18.88
C LEU A 116 2.72 -12.49 -18.08
N MET A 117 2.70 -11.87 -16.89
CA MET A 117 3.84 -11.88 -15.96
C MET A 117 3.99 -13.21 -15.22
N GLY A 118 3.01 -14.12 -15.30
CA GLY A 118 2.99 -15.40 -14.60
C GLY A 118 3.10 -15.22 -13.08
N LEU A 119 2.39 -14.22 -12.53
CA LEU A 119 2.46 -13.93 -11.10
C LEU A 119 1.79 -15.03 -10.29
N ARG A 120 2.45 -15.44 -9.22
CA ARG A 120 1.91 -16.37 -8.21
C ARG A 120 1.27 -15.63 -7.03
N HIS A 121 1.73 -14.41 -6.78
CA HIS A 121 1.23 -13.53 -5.73
C HIS A 121 1.08 -12.13 -6.31
N VAL A 122 -0.13 -11.65 -6.34
CA VAL A 122 -0.44 -10.31 -6.84
C VAL A 122 -0.92 -9.44 -5.69
N VAL A 123 -0.28 -8.29 -5.54
CA VAL A 123 -0.72 -7.26 -4.59
C VAL A 123 -1.44 -6.18 -5.38
N VAL A 124 -2.63 -5.83 -4.96
CA VAL A 124 -3.40 -4.72 -5.53
C VAL A 124 -3.56 -3.64 -4.47
N THR A 125 -3.22 -2.42 -4.82
CA THR A 125 -3.50 -1.23 -4.01
C THR A 125 -4.20 -0.17 -4.85
N SER A 126 -4.65 0.91 -4.26
CA SER A 126 -5.27 2.01 -5.00
C SER A 126 -4.85 3.37 -4.46
N VAL A 127 -5.09 4.39 -5.26
CA VAL A 127 -5.30 5.74 -4.73
C VAL A 127 -6.61 5.80 -3.95
N THR A 128 -6.73 6.70 -2.96
CA THR A 128 -8.03 6.91 -2.30
C THR A 128 -8.95 7.72 -3.19
N ARG A 129 -10.21 7.35 -3.24
CA ARG A 129 -11.25 7.93 -4.09
C ARG A 129 -12.45 8.39 -3.26
N ASP A 130 -12.21 9.32 -2.32
CA ASP A 130 -13.29 9.94 -1.52
C ASP A 130 -14.31 10.73 -2.38
N ASP A 131 -13.98 10.94 -3.66
CA ASP A 131 -14.84 11.56 -4.66
C ASP A 131 -15.91 10.60 -5.23
N LEU A 132 -15.72 9.30 -5.07
CA LEU A 132 -16.70 8.29 -5.50
C LEU A 132 -17.65 7.94 -4.34
N PRO A 133 -18.95 7.76 -4.62
CA PRO A 133 -19.95 7.44 -3.57
C PRO A 133 -19.63 6.15 -2.80
N ASP A 134 -19.01 5.18 -3.47
CA ASP A 134 -18.62 3.88 -2.92
C ASP A 134 -17.13 3.79 -2.59
N GLY A 135 -16.38 4.91 -2.66
CA GLY A 135 -14.93 4.91 -2.46
C GLY A 135 -14.16 4.02 -3.43
N GLY A 136 -14.82 3.52 -4.49
CA GLY A 136 -14.27 2.58 -5.46
C GLY A 136 -14.47 1.10 -5.09
N ALA A 137 -15.26 0.75 -4.09
CA ALA A 137 -15.46 -0.62 -3.62
C ALA A 137 -15.91 -1.59 -4.72
N ALA A 138 -16.86 -1.18 -5.57
CA ALA A 138 -17.31 -2.00 -6.71
C ALA A 138 -16.19 -2.21 -7.74
N HIS A 139 -15.30 -1.26 -7.93
CA HIS A 139 -14.15 -1.40 -8.81
C HIS A 139 -13.14 -2.41 -8.27
N TRP A 140 -12.86 -2.36 -6.97
CA TRP A 140 -12.04 -3.33 -6.25
C TRP A 140 -12.55 -4.76 -6.46
N ALA A 141 -13.86 -4.99 -6.26
CA ALA A 141 -14.46 -6.30 -6.44
C ALA A 141 -14.27 -6.82 -7.87
N ARG A 142 -14.52 -5.98 -8.89
CA ARG A 142 -14.32 -6.35 -10.30
C ARG A 142 -12.87 -6.71 -10.62
N VAL A 143 -11.90 -5.99 -10.04
CA VAL A 143 -10.47 -6.32 -10.24
C VAL A 143 -10.14 -7.70 -9.67
N VAL A 144 -10.60 -8.01 -8.45
CA VAL A 144 -10.39 -9.34 -7.84
C VAL A 144 -11.05 -10.43 -8.67
N GLU A 145 -12.30 -10.24 -9.10
CA GLU A 145 -13.03 -11.20 -9.93
C GLU A 145 -12.34 -11.45 -11.27
N ALA A 146 -11.87 -10.40 -11.94
CA ALA A 146 -11.14 -10.51 -13.20
C ALA A 146 -9.81 -11.27 -13.01
N ILE A 147 -9.03 -10.94 -11.99
CA ILE A 147 -7.80 -11.65 -11.68
C ILE A 147 -8.07 -13.12 -11.39
N ARG A 148 -9.04 -13.43 -10.52
CA ARG A 148 -9.39 -14.80 -10.14
C ARG A 148 -9.85 -15.64 -11.32
N LYS A 149 -10.62 -15.05 -12.24
CA LYS A 149 -11.11 -15.70 -13.46
C LYS A 149 -9.98 -16.14 -14.39
N GLU A 150 -8.99 -15.27 -14.60
CA GLU A 150 -7.88 -15.54 -15.53
C GLU A 150 -6.70 -16.26 -14.86
N ASN A 151 -6.55 -16.12 -13.54
CA ASN A 151 -5.43 -16.62 -12.76
C ASN A 151 -5.93 -17.34 -11.49
N PRO A 152 -6.59 -18.49 -11.61
CA PRO A 152 -7.28 -19.15 -10.49
C PRO A 152 -6.35 -19.54 -9.34
N ASP A 153 -5.07 -19.82 -9.64
CA ASP A 153 -4.08 -20.26 -8.65
C ASP A 153 -3.28 -19.12 -8.03
N ALA A 154 -3.51 -17.86 -8.46
CA ALA A 154 -2.80 -16.73 -7.92
C ALA A 154 -3.35 -16.33 -6.54
N THR A 155 -2.46 -16.11 -5.58
CA THR A 155 -2.80 -15.48 -4.30
C THR A 155 -3.05 -13.99 -4.53
N ILE A 156 -4.20 -13.49 -4.11
CA ILE A 156 -4.60 -12.08 -4.28
C ILE A 156 -4.55 -11.39 -2.92
N GLU A 157 -3.62 -10.45 -2.78
CA GLU A 157 -3.50 -9.57 -1.63
C GLU A 157 -4.00 -8.18 -1.99
N LEU A 158 -4.87 -7.62 -1.17
CA LEU A 158 -5.36 -6.25 -1.31
C LEU A 158 -4.74 -5.36 -0.24
N LEU A 159 -4.42 -4.12 -0.59
CA LEU A 159 -4.10 -3.05 0.35
C LEU A 159 -5.10 -1.91 0.12
N ILE A 160 -6.21 -1.95 0.85
CA ILE A 160 -7.35 -1.04 0.68
C ILE A 160 -7.22 0.24 1.51
N PRO A 161 -7.85 1.35 1.11
CA PRO A 161 -8.05 2.52 1.97
C PRO A 161 -8.99 2.16 3.13
N ASP A 162 -9.14 3.09 4.10
CA ASP A 162 -10.03 2.86 5.26
C ASP A 162 -11.52 2.81 4.92
N LEU A 163 -11.92 3.27 3.73
CA LEU A 163 -13.32 3.41 3.30
C LEU A 163 -14.22 4.04 4.39
N ASP A 164 -13.64 4.93 5.22
CA ASP A 164 -14.26 5.54 6.40
C ASP A 164 -14.88 4.50 7.39
N ALA A 165 -14.34 3.26 7.42
CA ALA A 165 -14.85 2.09 8.15
C ALA A 165 -16.31 1.75 7.84
N ARG A 166 -16.79 2.06 6.63
CA ARG A 166 -18.12 1.70 6.16
C ARG A 166 -18.16 0.22 5.85
N GLU A 167 -18.84 -0.51 6.74
CA GLU A 167 -18.92 -1.98 6.69
C GLU A 167 -19.55 -2.45 5.36
N ASP A 168 -20.61 -1.77 4.89
CA ASP A 168 -21.26 -2.03 3.61
C ASP A 168 -20.31 -1.98 2.41
N LEU A 169 -19.35 -1.04 2.40
CA LEU A 169 -18.38 -0.91 1.31
C LEU A 169 -17.25 -1.95 1.42
N ILE A 170 -16.78 -2.20 2.65
CA ILE A 170 -15.75 -3.20 2.90
C ILE A 170 -16.28 -4.60 2.55
N GLU A 171 -17.53 -4.90 2.88
CA GLU A 171 -18.18 -6.17 2.52
C GLU A 171 -18.27 -6.39 1.01
N VAL A 172 -18.51 -5.34 0.22
CA VAL A 172 -18.47 -5.44 -1.26
C VAL A 172 -17.10 -5.93 -1.74
N VAL A 173 -16.00 -5.39 -1.17
CA VAL A 173 -14.65 -5.83 -1.51
C VAL A 173 -14.42 -7.27 -1.06
N LEU A 174 -14.81 -7.61 0.18
CA LEU A 174 -14.60 -8.94 0.77
C LEU A 174 -15.41 -10.04 0.07
N ALA A 175 -16.58 -9.71 -0.46
CA ALA A 175 -17.44 -10.64 -1.21
C ALA A 175 -16.77 -11.18 -2.48
N SER A 176 -15.78 -10.46 -3.04
CA SER A 176 -14.97 -10.92 -4.18
C SER A 176 -13.93 -12.00 -3.82
N LYS A 177 -13.79 -12.33 -2.53
CA LYS A 177 -12.94 -13.38 -1.95
C LYS A 177 -11.44 -13.21 -2.25
N PRO A 178 -10.82 -12.09 -1.89
CA PRO A 178 -9.37 -11.99 -1.84
C PRO A 178 -8.81 -12.91 -0.76
N ASP A 179 -7.54 -13.33 -0.89
CA ASP A 179 -6.89 -14.23 0.08
C ASP A 179 -6.36 -13.47 1.31
N ILE A 180 -5.82 -12.28 1.08
CA ILE A 180 -5.27 -11.40 2.12
C ILE A 180 -5.84 -10.00 1.91
N VAL A 181 -6.31 -9.36 2.98
CA VAL A 181 -6.76 -7.97 2.91
C VAL A 181 -6.03 -7.13 3.94
N GLY A 182 -5.29 -6.15 3.44
CA GLY A 182 -4.53 -5.22 4.27
C GLY A 182 -5.17 -3.83 4.30
N HIS A 183 -5.00 -3.17 5.44
CA HIS A 183 -5.13 -1.73 5.61
C HIS A 183 -4.03 -1.26 6.55
N ASN A 184 -3.17 -0.37 6.09
CA ASN A 184 -2.05 0.10 6.91
C ASN A 184 -2.50 1.09 7.98
N ILE A 185 -2.08 0.84 9.24
CA ILE A 185 -2.24 1.80 10.34
C ILE A 185 -1.28 2.98 10.19
N GLU A 186 -0.17 2.79 9.47
CA GLU A 186 0.89 3.70 9.09
C GLU A 186 1.76 4.21 10.23
N THR A 187 1.18 4.63 11.36
CA THR A 187 1.92 5.14 12.52
C THR A 187 1.08 5.01 13.79
N VAL A 188 1.68 5.34 14.94
CA VAL A 188 1.03 5.32 16.25
C VAL A 188 -0.09 6.36 16.36
N GLU A 189 -1.00 6.19 17.31
CA GLU A 189 -2.20 7.03 17.46
C GLU A 189 -1.87 8.53 17.54
N ARG A 190 -0.90 8.92 18.38
CA ARG A 190 -0.50 10.32 18.57
C ARG A 190 0.00 10.99 17.29
N LEU A 191 0.74 10.25 16.45
CA LEU A 191 1.32 10.79 15.22
C LEU A 191 0.38 10.73 14.02
N THR A 192 -0.68 9.93 14.07
CA THR A 192 -1.65 9.78 12.97
C THR A 192 -2.14 11.13 12.43
N PRO A 193 -2.63 12.09 13.23
CA PRO A 193 -3.11 13.37 12.71
C PRO A 193 -2.01 14.26 12.12
N LEU A 194 -0.74 13.98 12.43
CA LEU A 194 0.40 14.74 11.92
C LEU A 194 0.84 14.28 10.53
N VAL A 195 0.68 12.98 10.22
CA VAL A 195 1.22 12.38 8.99
C VAL A 195 0.15 11.95 8.00
N ARG A 196 -1.07 11.64 8.47
CA ARG A 196 -2.20 11.26 7.61
C ARG A 196 -3.14 12.47 7.44
N SER A 197 -3.57 12.73 6.21
CA SER A 197 -4.38 13.91 5.90
C SER A 197 -5.85 13.81 6.38
N ARG A 198 -6.43 12.60 6.37
CA ARG A 198 -7.85 12.38 6.71
C ARG A 198 -8.06 11.14 7.58
N ALA A 199 -7.34 10.06 7.28
CA ALA A 199 -7.52 8.80 7.98
C ALA A 199 -7.21 8.93 9.48
N LYS A 200 -8.04 8.29 10.30
CA LYS A 200 -7.94 8.32 11.76
C LYS A 200 -7.49 6.95 12.28
N TYR A 201 -6.74 6.92 13.35
CA TYR A 201 -6.23 5.70 13.98
C TYR A 201 -7.35 4.70 14.31
N ARG A 202 -8.39 5.16 15.02
CA ARG A 202 -9.54 4.31 15.41
C ARG A 202 -10.38 3.85 14.22
N THR A 203 -10.52 4.67 13.17
CA THR A 203 -11.17 4.27 11.93
C THR A 203 -10.39 3.16 11.24
N SER A 204 -9.05 3.26 11.21
CA SER A 204 -8.19 2.22 10.64
C SER A 204 -8.29 0.89 11.41
N LEU A 205 -8.32 0.92 12.76
CA LEU A 205 -8.55 -0.28 13.57
C LEU A 205 -9.93 -0.89 13.28
N ARG A 206 -10.98 -0.07 13.16
CA ARG A 206 -12.32 -0.58 12.84
C ARG A 206 -12.36 -1.22 11.45
N THR A 207 -11.71 -0.64 10.44
CA THR A 207 -11.57 -1.25 9.12
C THR A 207 -10.92 -2.62 9.21
N LEU A 208 -9.82 -2.75 9.96
CA LEU A 208 -9.12 -4.02 10.16
C LEU A 208 -9.97 -5.04 10.92
N GLU A 209 -10.75 -4.62 11.90
CA GLU A 209 -11.69 -5.47 12.63
C GLU A 209 -12.77 -6.06 11.70
N ILE A 210 -13.33 -5.24 10.80
CA ILE A 210 -14.32 -5.70 9.80
C ILE A 210 -13.67 -6.75 8.87
N ILE A 211 -12.44 -6.48 8.39
CA ILE A 211 -11.69 -7.42 7.56
C ILE A 211 -11.47 -8.74 8.30
N SER A 212 -10.97 -8.70 9.52
CA SER A 212 -10.69 -9.91 10.31
C SER A 212 -11.94 -10.75 10.54
N ARG A 213 -13.08 -10.13 10.84
CA ARG A 213 -14.36 -10.83 11.06
C ARG A 213 -14.90 -11.55 9.83
N SER A 214 -14.48 -11.16 8.62
CA SER A 214 -14.91 -11.80 7.37
C SER A 214 -14.27 -13.18 7.14
N GLY A 215 -13.21 -13.52 7.90
CA GLY A 215 -12.41 -14.71 7.69
C GLY A 215 -11.30 -14.56 6.66
N ALA A 216 -11.12 -13.38 6.06
CA ALA A 216 -9.93 -13.05 5.27
C ALA A 216 -8.73 -12.82 6.18
N VAL A 217 -7.52 -13.18 5.72
CA VAL A 217 -6.29 -12.89 6.47
C VAL A 217 -6.08 -11.38 6.55
N ALA A 218 -6.21 -10.82 7.75
CA ALA A 218 -6.07 -9.38 7.98
C ALA A 218 -4.59 -8.99 8.12
N LYS A 219 -4.17 -7.97 7.35
CA LYS A 219 -2.80 -7.47 7.32
C LYS A 219 -2.74 -5.97 7.59
N SER A 220 -1.67 -5.52 8.27
CA SER A 220 -1.42 -4.09 8.47
C SER A 220 0.06 -3.75 8.31
N GLY A 221 0.35 -2.47 8.17
CA GLY A 221 1.71 -1.94 8.09
C GLY A 221 1.89 -0.72 8.98
N LEU A 222 3.07 -0.62 9.59
CA LEU A 222 3.51 0.45 10.47
C LEU A 222 4.88 0.94 10.05
N MET A 223 5.02 2.25 9.85
CA MET A 223 6.31 2.91 9.67
C MET A 223 6.85 3.33 11.04
N VAL A 224 8.15 3.12 11.26
CA VAL A 224 8.86 3.55 12.46
C VAL A 224 9.92 4.60 12.10
N GLY A 225 10.32 5.43 13.08
CA GLY A 225 11.29 6.52 12.90
C GLY A 225 10.64 7.89 12.62
N LEU A 226 9.33 8.04 12.90
CA LEU A 226 8.59 9.29 12.76
C LEU A 226 8.53 10.10 14.08
N GLY A 227 9.14 9.58 15.17
CA GLY A 227 9.14 10.20 16.50
C GLY A 227 8.20 9.53 17.50
N GLU A 228 7.81 8.30 17.23
CA GLU A 228 7.13 7.43 18.19
C GLU A 228 8.11 6.90 19.24
N SER A 229 7.58 6.54 20.42
CA SER A 229 8.31 5.79 21.42
C SER A 229 8.09 4.27 21.24
N ASP A 230 9.00 3.47 21.83
CA ASP A 230 8.86 2.01 21.83
C ASP A 230 7.53 1.55 22.44
N ASP A 231 7.09 2.20 23.52
CA ASP A 231 5.82 1.89 24.17
C ASP A 231 4.61 2.17 23.28
N GLU A 232 4.65 3.24 22.47
CA GLU A 232 3.59 3.55 21.51
C GLU A 232 3.54 2.53 20.36
N VAL A 233 4.70 2.07 19.90
CA VAL A 233 4.78 0.98 18.91
C VAL A 233 4.20 -0.31 19.49
N LEU A 234 4.62 -0.69 20.69
CA LEU A 234 4.11 -1.89 21.36
C LEU A 234 2.60 -1.79 21.61
N GLN A 235 2.08 -0.62 21.99
CA GLN A 235 0.65 -0.42 22.14
C GLN A 235 -0.08 -0.58 20.81
N THR A 236 0.44 0.01 19.74
CA THR A 236 -0.13 -0.13 18.38
C THR A 236 -0.17 -1.61 17.94
N LEU A 237 0.87 -2.39 18.24
CA LEU A 237 0.88 -3.82 17.94
C LEU A 237 -0.16 -4.62 18.76
N ARG A 238 -0.40 -4.22 20.03
CA ARG A 238 -1.48 -4.81 20.85
C ARG A 238 -2.85 -4.49 20.28
N ASP A 239 -3.09 -3.21 19.92
CA ASP A 239 -4.35 -2.77 19.32
C ASP A 239 -4.63 -3.52 18.01
N LEU A 240 -3.61 -3.70 17.15
CA LEU A 240 -3.74 -4.49 15.92
C LEU A 240 -4.10 -5.95 16.20
N ARG A 241 -3.45 -6.55 17.20
CA ARG A 241 -3.74 -7.94 17.61
C ARG A 241 -5.16 -8.08 18.16
N GLU A 242 -5.62 -7.11 18.96
CA GLU A 242 -6.96 -7.12 19.56
C GLU A 242 -8.06 -7.13 18.50
N VAL A 243 -7.87 -6.38 17.38
CA VAL A 243 -8.82 -6.37 16.27
C VAL A 243 -8.62 -7.53 15.28
N GLY A 244 -7.74 -8.49 15.59
CA GLY A 244 -7.58 -9.73 14.84
C GLY A 244 -6.65 -9.67 13.64
N VAL A 245 -5.73 -8.68 13.57
CA VAL A 245 -4.70 -8.64 12.54
C VAL A 245 -3.70 -9.79 12.73
N GLU A 246 -3.46 -10.54 11.65
CA GLU A 246 -2.58 -11.72 11.65
C GLU A 246 -1.17 -11.41 11.14
N ILE A 247 -1.05 -10.47 10.20
CA ILE A 247 0.23 -10.11 9.57
C ILE A 247 0.49 -8.62 9.80
N VAL A 248 1.66 -8.30 10.38
CA VAL A 248 2.12 -6.91 10.52
C VAL A 248 3.48 -6.75 9.84
N THR A 249 3.60 -5.73 8.99
CA THR A 249 4.87 -5.32 8.41
C THR A 249 5.37 -4.06 9.10
N LEU A 250 6.64 -4.07 9.49
CA LEU A 250 7.33 -2.89 10.03
C LEU A 250 8.29 -2.36 8.98
N GLY A 251 8.23 -1.07 8.71
CA GLY A 251 9.11 -0.38 7.77
C GLY A 251 9.74 0.87 8.40
N GLN A 252 10.85 1.34 7.81
CA GLN A 252 11.55 2.55 8.25
C GLN A 252 11.80 3.48 7.07
#